data_4b678f56c6a1b5948b1cbb4507d521e1
#
_entry.id   4b678f56c6a1b5948b1cbb4507d521e1
#
_cell.length_a   1.000
_cell.length_b   1.000
_cell.length_c   1.000
_cell.angle_alpha   90.00
_cell.angle_beta   90.00
_cell.angle_gamma   90.00
#
_symmetry.space_group_name_H-M   'P 1'
#
loop_
_entity.id
_entity.type
_entity.pdbx_description
1 polymer ?
#
loop_
_entity_poly.entity_id
_entity_poly.type
_entity_poly.pdbx_seq_one_letter_code
_entity_poly.pdbx_strand_id
1 'polypeptide(L)'
;MDFLPIFASNMDGVGTFSMAKEMQKHKMMTVITKSTTPEQWKAAAGTGLRMQSVSVCTGTNVMWDPEAQDYKNMQQVLEMFPDVKMITIDVANAYHQNFVDFIKKVRDEYPDKVIIAGNVVTPEMVEELIINGADVVKIGIGPGSVCTTRTMTGVGVPQFSAIVECSDAANGVGGHIMAAGGCVYPGDIAKAF
;
A
#
# COMPACT_ATOMS: atom_id res chain seq x y z
N MET A 1 8.19 -6.89 -14.11
CA MET A 1 6.77 -7.29 -14.02
C MET A 1 6.00 -6.67 -15.16
N ASP A 2 5.19 -7.45 -15.87
CA ASP A 2 4.39 -6.91 -16.99
C ASP A 2 3.02 -6.41 -16.51
N PHE A 3 2.98 -5.72 -15.38
CA PHE A 3 1.76 -5.12 -14.83
C PHE A 3 1.76 -3.61 -15.02
N LEU A 4 0.57 -3.06 -15.28
CA LEU A 4 0.33 -1.62 -15.21
C LEU A 4 0.40 -1.16 -13.75
N PRO A 5 0.98 0.00 -13.45
CA PRO A 5 1.12 0.50 -12.07
C PRO A 5 -0.21 1.09 -11.53
N ILE A 6 -1.28 0.33 -11.67
CA ILE A 6 -2.63 0.68 -11.19
C ILE A 6 -3.08 -0.39 -10.21
N PHE A 7 -3.48 0.04 -9.01
CA PHE A 7 -3.86 -0.83 -7.91
C PHE A 7 -5.29 -0.57 -7.44
N ALA A 8 -6.06 -1.63 -7.25
CA ALA A 8 -7.25 -1.55 -6.40
C ALA A 8 -6.79 -1.45 -4.93
N SER A 9 -7.32 -0.45 -4.22
CA SER A 9 -6.93 -0.14 -2.83
C SER A 9 -7.35 -1.22 -1.83
N ASN A 10 -6.63 -1.30 -0.72
CA ASN A 10 -6.89 -2.16 0.43
C ASN A 10 -8.11 -1.73 1.29
N MET A 11 -9.15 -1.24 0.65
CA MET A 11 -10.41 -0.84 1.30
C MET A 11 -11.40 -2.00 1.32
N ASP A 12 -12.27 -2.02 2.33
CA ASP A 12 -13.38 -2.97 2.38
C ASP A 12 -14.24 -2.88 1.12
N GLY A 13 -14.56 -4.02 0.53
CA GLY A 13 -15.30 -4.11 -0.73
C GLY A 13 -14.47 -3.84 -2.00
N VAL A 14 -13.25 -3.30 -1.90
CA VAL A 14 -12.33 -3.02 -3.02
C VAL A 14 -11.14 -3.97 -3.02
N GLY A 15 -10.39 -4.05 -1.92
CA GLY A 15 -9.22 -4.93 -1.77
C GLY A 15 -9.59 -6.39 -1.58
N THR A 16 -10.34 -6.97 -2.50
CA THR A 16 -10.91 -8.32 -2.43
C THR A 16 -10.34 -9.24 -3.50
N PHE A 17 -10.42 -10.56 -3.30
CA PHE A 17 -10.02 -11.53 -4.31
C PHE A 17 -10.89 -11.52 -5.57
N SER A 18 -12.17 -11.14 -5.45
CA SER A 18 -13.04 -10.95 -6.62
C SER A 18 -12.54 -9.78 -7.48
N MET A 19 -12.21 -8.65 -6.87
CA MET A 19 -11.59 -7.52 -7.55
C MET A 19 -10.24 -7.90 -8.17
N ALA A 20 -9.39 -8.61 -7.43
CA ALA A 20 -8.08 -9.04 -7.93
C ALA A 20 -8.17 -9.92 -9.18
N LYS A 21 -9.18 -10.80 -9.26
CA LYS A 21 -9.44 -11.63 -10.45
C LYS A 21 -9.82 -10.80 -11.68
N GLU A 22 -10.57 -9.73 -11.50
CA GLU A 22 -10.90 -8.82 -12.60
C GLU A 22 -9.71 -7.94 -12.98
N MET A 23 -9.03 -7.35 -12.00
CA MET A 23 -7.87 -6.48 -12.22
C MET A 23 -6.74 -7.20 -12.98
N GLN A 24 -6.45 -8.45 -12.64
CA GLN A 24 -5.38 -9.21 -13.31
C GLN A 24 -5.65 -9.45 -14.81
N LYS A 25 -6.91 -9.49 -15.26
CA LYS A 25 -7.25 -9.62 -16.68
C LYS A 25 -6.76 -8.42 -17.50
N HIS A 26 -6.66 -7.26 -16.84
CA HIS A 26 -6.19 -6.00 -17.40
C HIS A 26 -4.73 -5.69 -17.03
N LYS A 27 -3.97 -6.69 -16.51
CA LYS A 27 -2.60 -6.51 -16.04
C LYS A 27 -2.48 -5.47 -14.92
N MET A 28 -3.52 -5.25 -14.14
CA MET A 28 -3.54 -4.38 -12.97
C MET A 28 -3.45 -5.21 -11.68
N MET A 29 -3.17 -4.56 -10.57
CA MET A 29 -2.86 -5.20 -9.30
C MET A 29 -3.90 -4.86 -8.23
N THR A 30 -3.89 -5.60 -7.12
CA THR A 30 -4.81 -5.34 -6.00
C THR A 30 -4.07 -5.49 -4.68
N VAL A 31 -4.27 -4.56 -3.78
CA VAL A 31 -3.86 -4.71 -2.38
C VAL A 31 -5.01 -5.37 -1.63
N ILE A 32 -4.79 -6.59 -1.14
CA ILE A 32 -5.79 -7.33 -0.35
C ILE A 32 -5.87 -6.74 1.06
N THR A 33 -7.09 -6.59 1.58
CA THR A 33 -7.31 -6.00 2.90
C THR A 33 -6.59 -6.77 4.02
N LYS A 34 -6.08 -6.06 5.03
CA LYS A 34 -5.35 -6.64 6.17
C LYS A 34 -6.22 -7.53 7.08
N SER A 35 -7.54 -7.42 6.98
CA SER A 35 -8.50 -8.28 7.69
C SER A 35 -8.67 -9.66 7.07
N THR A 36 -8.10 -9.89 5.88
CA THR A 36 -8.22 -11.16 5.15
C THR A 36 -7.38 -12.26 5.79
N THR A 37 -8.00 -13.39 6.11
CA THR A 37 -7.31 -14.50 6.80
C THR A 37 -6.51 -15.38 5.85
N PRO A 38 -5.50 -16.12 6.36
CA PRO A 38 -4.73 -17.08 5.56
C PRO A 38 -5.58 -18.16 4.88
N GLU A 39 -6.69 -18.58 5.50
CA GLU A 39 -7.64 -19.55 4.92
C GLU A 39 -8.34 -18.98 3.68
N GLN A 40 -8.71 -17.70 3.73
CA GLN A 40 -9.30 -17.00 2.57
C GLN A 40 -8.30 -16.88 1.43
N TRP A 41 -7.03 -16.62 1.71
CA TRP A 41 -5.94 -16.63 0.73
C TRP A 41 -5.79 -18.01 0.09
N LYS A 42 -5.82 -19.08 0.89
CA LYS A 42 -5.76 -20.47 0.43
C LYS A 42 -6.92 -20.82 -0.52
N ALA A 43 -8.13 -20.39 -0.16
CA ALA A 43 -9.31 -20.59 -1.01
C ALA A 43 -9.19 -19.82 -2.34
N ALA A 44 -8.64 -18.62 -2.31
CA ALA A 44 -8.46 -17.79 -3.52
C ALA A 44 -7.39 -18.35 -4.46
N ALA A 45 -6.30 -18.90 -3.95
CA ALA A 45 -5.21 -19.47 -4.75
C ALA A 45 -5.67 -20.55 -5.72
N GLY A 46 -6.62 -21.41 -5.31
CA GLY A 46 -7.19 -22.46 -6.16
C GLY A 46 -8.09 -21.98 -7.30
N THR A 47 -8.31 -20.68 -7.45
CA THR A 47 -9.31 -20.11 -8.37
C THR A 47 -8.70 -19.41 -9.60
N GLY A 48 -7.41 -19.63 -9.90
CA GLY A 48 -6.72 -19.02 -11.05
C GLY A 48 -6.22 -17.59 -10.81
N LEU A 49 -6.18 -17.15 -9.54
CA LEU A 49 -5.57 -15.88 -9.18
C LEU A 49 -4.04 -15.99 -9.22
N ARG A 50 -3.38 -15.06 -9.92
CA ARG A 50 -1.92 -14.96 -9.96
C ARG A 50 -1.42 -14.23 -8.71
N MET A 51 -0.66 -14.90 -7.87
CA MET A 51 -0.14 -14.33 -6.62
C MET A 51 0.79 -13.13 -6.83
N GLN A 52 1.44 -13.03 -8.00
CA GLN A 52 2.24 -11.84 -8.36
C GLN A 52 1.40 -10.58 -8.64
N SER A 53 0.08 -10.72 -8.84
CA SER A 53 -0.83 -9.57 -9.10
C SER A 53 -1.46 -9.00 -7.84
N VAL A 54 -1.12 -9.54 -6.67
CA VAL A 54 -1.67 -9.09 -5.39
C VAL A 54 -0.57 -8.68 -4.42
N SER A 55 -0.91 -7.72 -3.55
CA SER A 55 -0.10 -7.35 -2.38
C SER A 55 -0.81 -7.79 -1.10
N VAL A 56 -0.07 -8.36 -0.17
CA VAL A 56 -0.56 -8.58 1.19
C VAL A 56 -0.46 -7.28 1.99
N CYS A 57 -1.43 -7.01 2.85
CA CYS A 57 -1.49 -5.77 3.64
C CYS A 57 -1.36 -6.05 5.14
N THR A 58 -0.63 -5.19 5.85
CA THR A 58 -0.56 -5.14 7.31
C THR A 58 -0.64 -3.69 7.81
N GLY A 59 -1.04 -3.51 9.06
CA GLY A 59 -0.82 -2.29 9.82
C GLY A 59 0.47 -2.35 10.64
N THR A 60 0.57 -1.50 11.64
CA THR A 60 1.71 -1.42 12.57
C THR A 60 1.36 -1.87 14.00
N ASN A 61 0.21 -2.51 14.18
CA ASN A 61 -0.29 -2.91 15.50
C ASN A 61 0.71 -3.80 16.27
N VAL A 62 1.49 -4.60 15.56
CA VAL A 62 2.54 -5.46 16.15
C VAL A 62 3.61 -4.67 16.93
N MET A 63 3.77 -3.37 16.70
CA MET A 63 4.69 -2.53 17.44
C MET A 63 4.23 -2.28 18.91
N TRP A 64 2.94 -2.46 19.19
CA TRP A 64 2.33 -2.32 20.52
C TRP A 64 1.76 -3.63 21.05
N ASP A 65 1.34 -4.53 20.14
CA ASP A 65 0.79 -5.83 20.45
C ASP A 65 1.50 -6.91 19.62
N PRO A 66 2.45 -7.66 20.18
CA PRO A 66 3.16 -8.74 19.48
C PRO A 66 2.22 -9.83 18.93
N GLU A 67 0.99 -9.90 19.46
CA GLU A 67 -0.04 -10.83 19.03
C GLU A 67 -0.95 -10.26 17.92
N ALA A 68 -0.65 -9.06 17.40
CA ALA A 68 -1.43 -8.41 16.35
C ALA A 68 -1.66 -9.34 15.15
N GLN A 69 -2.92 -9.62 14.89
CA GLN A 69 -3.31 -10.67 13.95
C GLN A 69 -3.00 -10.32 12.49
N ASP A 70 -3.05 -9.04 12.12
CA ASP A 70 -2.77 -8.56 10.76
C ASP A 70 -1.32 -8.87 10.32
N TYR A 71 -0.35 -8.68 11.23
CA TYR A 71 1.05 -9.00 10.96
C TYR A 71 1.28 -10.52 10.89
N LYS A 72 0.71 -11.29 11.81
CA LYS A 72 0.78 -12.75 11.77
C LYS A 72 0.15 -13.33 10.51
N ASN A 73 -1.00 -12.80 10.09
CA ASN A 73 -1.63 -13.19 8.84
C ASN A 73 -0.71 -12.92 7.63
N MET A 74 -0.08 -11.75 7.59
CA MET A 74 0.88 -11.40 6.54
C MET A 74 2.04 -12.41 6.49
N GLN A 75 2.65 -12.73 7.64
CA GLN A 75 3.75 -13.71 7.72
C GLN A 75 3.32 -15.07 7.19
N GLN A 76 2.18 -15.59 7.63
CA GLN A 76 1.65 -16.88 7.17
C GLN A 76 1.33 -16.87 5.67
N VAL A 77 0.78 -15.79 5.14
CA VAL A 77 0.51 -15.65 3.70
C VAL A 77 1.80 -15.68 2.89
N LEU A 78 2.83 -14.96 3.31
CA LEU A 78 4.11 -14.92 2.60
C LEU A 78 4.86 -16.27 2.64
N GLU A 79 4.72 -17.01 3.74
CA GLU A 79 5.23 -18.37 3.86
C GLU A 79 4.50 -19.34 2.93
N MET A 80 3.16 -19.29 2.90
CA MET A 80 2.33 -20.15 2.03
C MET A 80 2.45 -19.81 0.54
N PHE A 81 2.64 -18.53 0.21
CA PHE A 81 2.66 -18.03 -1.17
C PHE A 81 3.90 -17.19 -1.45
N PRO A 82 5.08 -17.80 -1.67
CA PRO A 82 6.32 -17.07 -1.97
C PRO A 82 6.25 -16.19 -3.22
N ASP A 83 5.29 -16.48 -4.11
CA ASP A 83 5.01 -15.71 -5.31
C ASP A 83 4.32 -14.36 -5.06
N VAL A 84 3.79 -14.11 -3.87
CA VAL A 84 3.38 -12.76 -3.44
C VAL A 84 4.65 -11.93 -3.28
N LYS A 85 4.83 -10.93 -4.16
CA LYS A 85 6.06 -10.13 -4.23
C LYS A 85 5.98 -8.79 -3.50
N MET A 86 4.78 -8.38 -3.09
CA MET A 86 4.52 -7.06 -2.55
C MET A 86 3.92 -7.13 -1.15
N ILE A 87 4.43 -6.28 -0.25
CA ILE A 87 3.91 -6.05 1.09
C ILE A 87 3.44 -4.61 1.15
N THR A 88 2.20 -4.37 1.57
CA THR A 88 1.68 -3.02 1.82
C THR A 88 1.56 -2.78 3.33
N ILE A 89 2.25 -1.76 3.83
CA ILE A 89 2.16 -1.29 5.20
C ILE A 89 1.27 -0.05 5.22
N ASP A 90 0.05 -0.19 5.76
CA ASP A 90 -1.00 0.82 5.60
C ASP A 90 -1.51 1.34 6.95
N VAL A 91 -1.32 2.64 7.15
CA VAL A 91 -1.88 3.42 8.25
C VAL A 91 -2.49 4.72 7.73
N ALA A 92 -3.47 5.25 8.45
CA ALA A 92 -4.16 6.48 8.05
C ALA A 92 -3.23 7.70 8.02
N ASN A 93 -2.21 7.71 8.89
CA ASN A 93 -1.22 8.78 9.02
C ASN A 93 0.11 8.18 9.53
N ALA A 94 1.15 8.26 8.69
CA ALA A 94 2.44 7.61 8.93
C ALA A 94 3.50 8.52 9.60
N TYR A 95 3.12 9.68 10.11
CA TYR A 95 4.03 10.68 10.69
C TYR A 95 4.41 10.35 12.15
N HIS A 96 5.02 9.20 12.38
CA HIS A 96 5.55 8.84 13.69
C HIS A 96 6.73 7.86 13.59
N GLN A 97 7.69 7.95 14.52
CA GLN A 97 8.93 7.18 14.50
C GLN A 97 8.70 5.67 14.43
N ASN A 98 7.72 5.15 15.18
CA ASN A 98 7.42 3.71 15.18
C ASN A 98 7.06 3.18 13.78
N PHE A 99 6.49 4.02 12.89
CA PHE A 99 6.20 3.61 11.53
C PHE A 99 7.49 3.41 10.72
N VAL A 100 8.44 4.33 10.86
CA VAL A 100 9.77 4.24 10.24
C VAL A 100 10.51 2.99 10.72
N ASP A 101 10.53 2.78 12.04
CA ASP A 101 11.18 1.61 12.65
C ASP A 101 10.54 0.29 12.20
N PHE A 102 9.22 0.30 11.99
CA PHE A 102 8.51 -0.85 11.47
C PHE A 102 8.87 -1.17 10.02
N ILE A 103 9.05 -0.15 9.17
CA ILE A 103 9.51 -0.35 7.79
C ILE A 103 10.89 -1.01 7.78
N LYS A 104 11.83 -0.53 8.61
CA LYS A 104 13.16 -1.15 8.75
C LYS A 104 13.06 -2.62 9.13
N LYS A 105 12.24 -2.93 10.14
CA LYS A 105 12.00 -4.31 10.57
C LYS A 105 11.47 -5.17 9.41
N VAL A 106 10.46 -4.71 8.68
CA VAL A 106 9.89 -5.47 7.56
C VAL A 106 10.91 -5.63 6.42
N ARG A 107 11.73 -4.59 6.14
CA ARG A 107 12.80 -4.68 5.14
C ARG A 107 13.86 -5.72 5.52
N ASP A 108 14.25 -5.76 6.79
CA ASP A 108 15.24 -6.73 7.28
C ASP A 108 14.71 -8.17 7.21
N GLU A 109 13.42 -8.38 7.52
CA GLU A 109 12.77 -9.69 7.43
C GLU A 109 12.47 -10.14 5.99
N TYR A 110 12.21 -9.20 5.08
CA TYR A 110 11.78 -9.46 3.69
C TYR A 110 12.59 -8.64 2.66
N PRO A 111 13.91 -8.88 2.53
CA PRO A 111 14.78 -8.07 1.67
C PRO A 111 14.41 -8.11 0.18
N ASP A 112 13.80 -9.22 -0.28
CA ASP A 112 13.46 -9.44 -1.69
C ASP A 112 12.03 -9.02 -2.07
N LYS A 113 11.25 -8.51 -1.13
CA LYS A 113 9.87 -8.06 -1.39
C LYS A 113 9.83 -6.57 -1.69
N VAL A 114 8.88 -6.16 -2.53
CA VAL A 114 8.55 -4.76 -2.74
C VAL A 114 7.73 -4.26 -1.56
N ILE A 115 8.21 -3.26 -0.85
CA ILE A 115 7.54 -2.65 0.30
C ILE A 115 6.86 -1.35 -0.13
N ILE A 116 5.53 -1.33 -0.01
CA ILE A 116 4.67 -0.18 -0.25
C ILE A 116 4.23 0.35 1.11
N ALA A 117 4.54 1.60 1.45
CA ALA A 117 4.30 2.13 2.80
C ALA A 117 3.60 3.50 2.77
N GLY A 118 2.69 3.76 3.69
CA GLY A 118 2.01 5.05 3.83
C GLY A 118 0.81 5.03 4.79
N ASN A 119 0.06 6.15 4.84
CA ASN A 119 0.05 7.27 3.90
C ASN A 119 0.74 8.51 4.47
N VAL A 120 1.39 9.23 3.58
CA VAL A 120 2.00 10.53 3.85
C VAL A 120 1.63 11.53 2.74
N VAL A 121 1.99 12.81 2.89
CA VAL A 121 1.69 13.88 1.93
C VAL A 121 2.80 14.94 1.82
N THR A 122 3.97 14.70 2.43
CA THR A 122 5.09 15.66 2.39
C THR A 122 6.36 15.02 1.84
N PRO A 123 7.18 15.80 1.09
CA PRO A 123 8.44 15.35 0.51
C PRO A 123 9.40 14.74 1.53
N GLU A 124 9.58 15.40 2.67
CA GLU A 124 10.52 14.97 3.71
C GLU A 124 10.17 13.57 4.26
N MET A 125 8.87 13.31 4.45
CA MET A 125 8.47 11.99 4.94
C MET A 125 8.57 10.92 3.86
N VAL A 126 8.41 11.28 2.58
CA VAL A 126 8.67 10.36 1.45
C VAL A 126 10.11 9.93 1.43
N GLU A 127 11.06 10.87 1.50
CA GLU A 127 12.50 10.59 1.56
C GLU A 127 12.81 9.70 2.77
N GLU A 128 12.30 10.06 3.95
CA GLU A 128 12.51 9.29 5.19
C GLU A 128 12.05 7.83 5.03
N LEU A 129 10.87 7.57 4.48
CA LEU A 129 10.37 6.21 4.30
C LEU A 129 11.17 5.41 3.29
N ILE A 130 11.60 6.01 2.18
CA ILE A 130 12.39 5.34 1.14
C ILE A 130 13.79 5.00 1.67
N ILE A 131 14.47 5.93 2.31
CA ILE A 131 15.81 5.71 2.89
C ILE A 131 15.77 4.60 3.95
N ASN A 132 14.64 4.44 4.64
CA ASN A 132 14.46 3.42 5.67
C ASN A 132 13.85 2.10 5.15
N GLY A 133 13.74 1.92 3.83
CA GLY A 133 13.48 0.61 3.23
C GLY A 133 12.17 0.46 2.47
N ALA A 134 11.36 1.51 2.32
CA ALA A 134 10.22 1.46 1.40
C ALA A 134 10.69 1.60 -0.06
N ASP A 135 10.12 0.82 -0.97
CA ASP A 135 10.35 0.98 -2.42
C ASP A 135 9.35 1.96 -3.04
N VAL A 136 8.13 1.97 -2.50
CA VAL A 136 7.03 2.80 -2.97
C VAL A 136 6.33 3.45 -1.78
N VAL A 137 6.14 4.77 -1.81
CA VAL A 137 5.42 5.48 -0.76
C VAL A 137 4.02 5.86 -1.22
N LYS A 138 3.00 5.48 -0.43
CA LYS A 138 1.60 5.83 -0.67
C LYS A 138 1.34 7.28 -0.27
N ILE A 139 0.91 8.08 -1.25
CA ILE A 139 0.67 9.50 -1.10
C ILE A 139 -0.83 9.80 -1.09
N GLY A 140 -1.29 10.46 -0.03
CA GLY A 140 -2.67 10.95 0.08
C GLY A 140 -3.24 10.82 1.49
N ILE A 141 -3.66 11.96 2.05
CA ILE A 141 -4.45 12.05 3.28
C ILE A 141 -5.64 12.95 2.99
N GLY A 142 -6.84 12.38 3.05
CA GLY A 142 -8.08 13.11 2.88
C GLY A 142 -8.45 13.57 1.46
N PRO A 143 -7.87 13.06 0.35
CA PRO A 143 -8.15 13.63 -0.97
C PRO A 143 -9.45 13.13 -1.60
N GLY A 144 -10.00 12.02 -1.13
CA GLY A 144 -11.23 11.43 -1.67
C GLY A 144 -12.47 12.28 -1.40
N SER A 145 -13.41 12.31 -2.35
CA SER A 145 -14.66 13.09 -2.22
C SER A 145 -15.55 12.60 -1.07
N VAL A 146 -15.46 11.30 -0.74
CA VAL A 146 -16.21 10.68 0.38
C VAL A 146 -15.39 10.58 1.66
N CYS A 147 -14.13 11.05 1.66
CA CYS A 147 -13.24 10.96 2.81
C CYS A 147 -13.65 11.95 3.90
N THR A 148 -13.82 11.47 5.11
CA THR A 148 -14.21 12.28 6.28
C THR A 148 -13.02 12.87 7.03
N THR A 149 -11.78 12.48 6.72
CA THR A 149 -10.57 12.89 7.45
C THR A 149 -10.45 14.41 7.57
N ARG A 150 -10.59 15.14 6.45
CA ARG A 150 -10.49 16.61 6.46
C ARG A 150 -11.56 17.26 7.30
N THR A 151 -12.79 16.73 7.26
CA THR A 151 -13.91 17.25 8.04
C THR A 151 -13.75 17.00 9.53
N MET A 152 -13.26 15.81 9.89
CA MET A 152 -13.17 15.38 11.29
C MET A 152 -11.89 15.84 11.99
N THR A 153 -10.77 15.92 11.27
CA THR A 153 -9.45 16.21 11.85
C THR A 153 -8.82 17.51 11.38
N GLY A 154 -9.36 18.12 10.33
CA GLY A 154 -8.73 19.27 9.66
C GLY A 154 -7.48 18.92 8.85
N VAL A 155 -7.08 17.64 8.80
CA VAL A 155 -5.86 17.18 8.12
C VAL A 155 -6.18 16.71 6.71
N GLY A 156 -5.38 17.17 5.73
CA GLY A 156 -5.48 16.73 4.35
C GLY A 156 -4.75 17.67 3.39
N VAL A 157 -4.32 17.13 2.26
CA VAL A 157 -3.64 17.88 1.19
C VAL A 157 -4.32 17.57 -0.14
N PRO A 158 -4.49 18.57 -1.04
CA PRO A 158 -4.97 18.33 -2.40
C PRO A 158 -4.05 17.35 -3.12
N GLN A 159 -4.65 16.30 -3.72
CA GLN A 159 -3.88 15.14 -4.19
C GLN A 159 -2.85 15.49 -5.27
N PHE A 160 -3.20 16.33 -6.23
CA PHE A 160 -2.28 16.69 -7.30
C PHE A 160 -1.04 17.46 -6.78
N SER A 161 -1.23 18.39 -5.84
CA SER A 161 -0.11 19.10 -5.20
C SER A 161 0.82 18.12 -4.45
N ALA A 162 0.23 17.21 -3.66
CA ALA A 162 0.99 16.19 -2.96
C ALA A 162 1.79 15.29 -3.92
N ILE A 163 1.19 14.89 -5.05
CA ILE A 163 1.87 14.06 -6.06
C ILE A 163 3.08 14.79 -6.63
N VAL A 164 2.91 16.06 -7.07
CA VAL A 164 3.99 16.84 -7.70
C VAL A 164 5.19 16.98 -6.75
N GLU A 165 4.95 17.42 -5.51
CA GLU A 165 6.01 17.64 -4.53
C GLU A 165 6.68 16.33 -4.10
N CYS A 166 5.89 15.29 -3.83
CA CYS A 166 6.40 14.00 -3.35
C CYS A 166 7.09 13.17 -4.45
N SER A 167 6.72 13.35 -5.72
CA SER A 167 7.39 12.63 -6.83
C SER A 167 8.83 13.09 -7.01
N ASP A 168 9.09 14.38 -6.90
CA ASP A 168 10.44 14.92 -6.98
C ASP A 168 11.32 14.40 -5.85
N ALA A 169 10.82 14.39 -4.63
CA ALA A 169 11.50 13.84 -3.46
C ALA A 169 11.83 12.34 -3.63
N ALA A 170 10.87 11.54 -4.05
CA ALA A 170 11.05 10.11 -4.26
C ALA A 170 12.11 9.84 -5.33
N ASN A 171 12.08 10.55 -6.46
CA ASN A 171 13.04 10.43 -7.53
C ASN A 171 14.46 10.80 -7.05
N GLY A 172 14.59 11.81 -6.19
CA GLY A 172 15.87 12.24 -5.61
C GLY A 172 16.59 11.16 -4.81
N VAL A 173 15.85 10.25 -4.19
CA VAL A 173 16.38 9.13 -3.37
C VAL A 173 16.22 7.76 -4.02
N GLY A 174 15.80 7.71 -5.30
CA GLY A 174 15.72 6.47 -6.08
C GLY A 174 14.52 5.57 -5.75
N GLY A 175 13.47 6.12 -5.15
CA GLY A 175 12.22 5.42 -4.86
C GLY A 175 11.07 5.84 -5.76
N HIS A 176 9.87 5.39 -5.43
CA HIS A 176 8.65 5.67 -6.19
C HIS A 176 7.52 6.11 -5.27
N ILE A 177 6.51 6.77 -5.84
CA ILE A 177 5.26 7.08 -5.14
C ILE A 177 4.07 6.33 -5.76
N MET A 178 3.03 6.18 -4.96
CA MET A 178 1.71 5.66 -5.38
C MET A 178 0.64 6.65 -4.91
N ALA A 179 -0.03 7.31 -5.84
CA ALA A 179 -1.15 8.18 -5.51
C ALA A 179 -2.33 7.35 -4.96
N ALA A 180 -2.80 7.70 -3.76
CA ALA A 180 -3.87 6.97 -3.06
C ALA A 180 -5.07 7.89 -2.80
N GLY A 181 -6.14 7.70 -3.57
CA GLY A 181 -7.37 8.47 -3.51
C GLY A 181 -7.36 9.77 -4.34
N GLY A 182 -8.52 10.41 -4.46
CA GLY A 182 -8.69 11.68 -5.16
C GLY A 182 -8.75 11.59 -6.69
N CYS A 183 -8.45 10.45 -7.30
CA CYS A 183 -8.61 10.23 -8.74
C CYS A 183 -10.03 9.69 -9.00
N VAL A 184 -10.88 10.50 -9.58
CA VAL A 184 -12.30 10.16 -9.86
C VAL A 184 -12.51 9.82 -11.34
N TYR A 185 -11.81 10.53 -12.22
CA TYR A 185 -11.93 10.40 -13.66
C TYR A 185 -10.62 9.90 -14.29
N PRO A 186 -10.68 9.29 -15.51
CA PRO A 186 -9.47 8.87 -16.21
C PRO A 186 -8.43 9.98 -16.39
N GLY A 187 -8.88 11.24 -16.58
CA GLY A 187 -8.00 12.40 -16.67
C GLY A 187 -7.25 12.70 -15.37
N ASP A 188 -7.79 12.35 -14.20
CA ASP A 188 -7.08 12.51 -12.92
C ASP A 188 -5.95 11.48 -12.82
N ILE A 189 -6.20 10.24 -13.27
CA ILE A 189 -5.16 9.19 -13.34
C ILE A 189 -4.05 9.62 -14.30
N ALA A 190 -4.41 10.15 -15.49
CA ALA A 190 -3.42 10.62 -16.46
C ALA A 190 -2.54 11.76 -15.92
N LYS A 191 -3.08 12.62 -15.04
CA LYS A 191 -2.29 13.67 -14.37
C LYS A 191 -1.41 13.12 -13.25
N ALA A 192 -1.82 12.04 -12.61
CA ALA A 192 -1.04 11.42 -11.53
C ALA A 192 0.22 10.71 -12.06
N PHE A 193 0.22 10.27 -13.32
CA PHE A 193 1.38 9.75 -14.05
C PHE A 193 2.27 10.87 -14.60
#